data_513ca67f87a01f8a75de91b1aaccd366
#
_entry.id   513ca67f87a01f8a75de91b1aaccd366
#
_cell.length_a   1.000
_cell.length_b   1.000
_cell.length_c   1.000
_cell.angle_alpha   90.00
_cell.angle_beta   90.00
_cell.angle_gamma   90.00
#
_symmetry.space_group_name_H-M   'P 1'
#
loop_
_entity.id
_entity.type
_entity.pdbx_description
1 polymer ?
#
loop_
_entity_poly.entity_id
_entity_poly.type
_entity_poly.pdbx_seq_one_letter_code
_entity_poly.pdbx_strand_id
1 'polypeptide(L)'
;MTRMPTLAALLACLLLAPPAYAQNAAGPLSRGEYLARAGDCVACHSTPGGKAFAGGLKMGTPLGAIYSTNITPDIETGIGTYTMEDFSRALRDGVAKDGRHLYPAMPYPSYAKVN
;
A
#
# COMPACT_ATOMS: atom_id res chain seq x y z
N MET A 1 -23.39 53.14 38.90
CA MET A 1 -23.32 51.81 39.48
C MET A 1 -23.16 50.83 38.33
N THR A 2 -21.95 50.59 37.91
CA THR A 2 -21.57 49.70 36.82
C THR A 2 -21.29 48.30 37.38
N ARG A 3 -22.14 47.33 37.07
CA ARG A 3 -21.94 45.94 37.48
C ARG A 3 -20.93 45.29 36.56
N MET A 4 -19.76 44.91 37.06
CA MET A 4 -18.77 44.09 36.38
C MET A 4 -19.36 42.69 36.15
N PRO A 5 -19.30 42.15 34.90
CA PRO A 5 -19.66 40.77 34.69
C PRO A 5 -18.59 39.85 35.31
N THR A 6 -19.05 38.93 36.12
CA THR A 6 -18.25 38.00 36.90
C THR A 6 -17.41 37.10 36.02
N LEU A 7 -16.15 36.94 36.37
CA LEU A 7 -15.14 36.05 35.76
C LEU A 7 -15.58 34.57 35.63
N ALA A 8 -16.69 34.20 36.27
CA ALA A 8 -17.23 32.84 36.27
C ALA A 8 -17.81 32.36 34.93
N ALA A 9 -18.17 33.28 34.01
CA ALA A 9 -18.78 32.90 32.73
C ALA A 9 -17.75 32.49 31.68
N LEU A 10 -16.47 32.81 31.84
CA LEU A 10 -15.42 32.47 30.89
C LEU A 10 -14.79 31.09 31.12
N LEU A 11 -14.96 30.51 32.28
CA LEU A 11 -14.39 29.17 32.60
C LEU A 11 -15.26 28.01 32.12
N ALA A 12 -16.54 28.24 31.86
CA ALA A 12 -17.48 27.20 31.45
C ALA A 12 -17.39 26.79 29.98
N CYS A 13 -16.79 27.64 29.12
CA CYS A 13 -16.66 27.32 27.68
C CYS A 13 -15.42 26.48 27.33
N LEU A 14 -14.48 26.27 28.25
CA LEU A 14 -13.24 25.50 27.98
C LEU A 14 -13.41 23.98 28.14
N LEU A 15 -14.50 23.51 28.71
CA LEU A 15 -14.73 22.09 29.03
C LEU A 15 -15.58 21.34 28.03
N LEU A 16 -16.01 21.99 26.93
CA LEU A 16 -16.85 21.39 25.89
C LEU A 16 -16.14 21.20 24.57
N ALA A 17 -14.79 21.31 24.53
CA ALA A 17 -14.05 20.90 23.35
C ALA A 17 -14.12 19.37 23.22
N PRO A 18 -14.76 18.81 22.17
CA PRO A 18 -14.71 17.38 21.96
C PRO A 18 -13.25 16.97 21.81
N PRO A 19 -12.85 15.78 22.32
CA PRO A 19 -11.50 15.29 22.09
C PRO A 19 -11.27 15.28 20.59
N ALA A 20 -10.26 16.00 20.13
CA ALA A 20 -9.77 15.89 18.77
C ALA A 20 -9.20 14.48 18.65
N TYR A 21 -10.03 13.52 18.26
CA TYR A 21 -9.53 12.26 17.73
C TYR A 21 -8.70 12.65 16.52
N ALA A 22 -7.38 12.52 16.64
CA ALA A 22 -6.50 12.55 15.50
C ALA A 22 -6.98 11.42 14.57
N GLN A 23 -7.84 11.78 13.63
CA GLN A 23 -8.14 10.94 12.50
C GLN A 23 -6.82 10.88 11.73
N ASN A 24 -6.04 9.82 11.94
CA ASN A 24 -5.12 9.34 10.94
C ASN A 24 -5.97 8.91 9.73
N ALA A 25 -6.56 9.89 9.07
CA ALA A 25 -7.15 9.73 7.77
C ALA A 25 -5.99 9.53 6.80
N ALA A 26 -5.51 8.28 6.69
CA ALA A 26 -4.97 7.86 5.42
C ALA A 26 -6.02 8.28 4.40
N GLY A 27 -5.68 9.22 3.53
CA GLY A 27 -6.60 9.71 2.51
C GLY A 27 -7.19 8.52 1.72
N PRO A 28 -8.29 8.71 0.99
CA PRO A 28 -8.90 7.63 0.25
C PRO A 28 -7.84 6.98 -0.64
N LEU A 29 -7.73 5.65 -0.55
CA LEU A 29 -6.82 4.87 -1.39
C LEU A 29 -7.08 5.20 -2.86
N SER A 30 -6.03 5.35 -3.66
CA SER A 30 -6.19 5.40 -5.10
C SER A 30 -6.86 4.11 -5.60
N ARG A 31 -7.58 4.18 -6.72
CA ARG A 31 -8.22 2.99 -7.29
C ARG A 31 -7.21 1.88 -7.56
N GLY A 32 -6.01 2.22 -8.01
CA GLY A 32 -4.94 1.24 -8.24
C GLY A 32 -4.46 0.58 -6.96
N GLU A 33 -4.25 1.34 -5.90
CA GLU A 33 -3.87 0.79 -4.61
C GLU A 33 -4.97 -0.08 -4.01
N TYR A 34 -6.22 0.34 -4.13
CA TYR A 34 -7.36 -0.48 -3.70
C TYR A 34 -7.38 -1.84 -4.41
N LEU A 35 -7.23 -1.84 -5.74
CA LEU A 35 -7.19 -3.09 -6.52
C LEU A 35 -5.98 -3.96 -6.17
N ALA A 36 -4.80 -3.38 -5.97
CA ALA A 36 -3.61 -4.11 -5.56
C ALA A 36 -3.77 -4.75 -4.17
N ARG A 37 -4.47 -4.09 -3.25
CA ARG A 37 -4.81 -4.66 -1.93
C ARG A 37 -5.88 -5.73 -2.05
N ALA A 38 -6.92 -5.51 -2.84
CA ALA A 38 -7.98 -6.49 -3.09
C ALA A 38 -7.45 -7.76 -3.80
N GLY A 39 -6.44 -7.62 -4.66
CA GLY A 39 -5.71 -8.72 -5.30
C GLY A 39 -4.65 -9.36 -4.42
N ASP A 40 -4.54 -8.94 -3.15
CA ASP A 40 -3.60 -9.46 -2.15
C ASP A 40 -2.11 -9.29 -2.50
N CYS A 41 -1.78 -8.37 -3.40
CA CYS A 41 -0.39 -8.09 -3.79
C CYS A 41 0.47 -7.70 -2.58
N VAL A 42 -0.14 -7.00 -1.61
CA VAL A 42 0.54 -6.50 -0.40
C VAL A 42 1.08 -7.62 0.48
N ALA A 43 0.42 -8.78 0.53
CA ALA A 43 0.83 -9.90 1.39
C ALA A 43 2.21 -10.45 1.02
N CYS A 44 2.51 -10.54 -0.27
CA CYS A 44 3.80 -11.01 -0.75
C CYS A 44 4.79 -9.86 -1.01
N HIS A 45 4.32 -8.73 -1.50
CA HIS A 45 5.18 -7.61 -1.88
C HIS A 45 5.43 -6.59 -0.76
N SER A 46 5.35 -7.04 0.50
CA SER A 46 5.73 -6.24 1.68
C SER A 46 6.39 -7.12 2.74
N THR A 47 7.30 -6.55 3.51
CA THR A 47 7.83 -7.18 4.72
C THR A 47 7.12 -6.69 5.97
N PRO A 48 7.03 -7.48 7.05
CA PRO A 48 6.53 -7.00 8.33
C PRO A 48 7.27 -5.74 8.78
N GLY A 49 6.52 -4.66 9.06
CA GLY A 49 7.09 -3.37 9.45
C GLY A 49 7.76 -2.57 8.33
N GLY A 50 7.80 -3.10 7.10
CA GLY A 50 8.35 -2.42 5.94
C GLY A 50 7.31 -1.56 5.20
N LYS A 51 7.77 -0.85 4.17
CA LYS A 51 6.91 -0.07 3.29
C LYS A 51 6.04 -1.00 2.44
N ALA A 52 4.75 -0.71 2.37
CA ALA A 52 3.81 -1.48 1.55
C ALA A 52 4.26 -1.52 0.07
N PHE A 53 4.17 -2.68 -0.53
CA PHE A 53 4.54 -2.97 -1.92
C PHE A 53 6.03 -2.83 -2.27
N ALA A 54 6.91 -2.55 -1.30
CA ALA A 54 8.34 -2.40 -1.55
C ALA A 54 9.10 -3.73 -1.68
N GLY A 55 8.41 -4.86 -1.56
CA GLY A 55 9.01 -6.18 -1.69
C GLY A 55 9.86 -6.60 -0.48
N GLY A 56 10.80 -7.50 -0.71
CA GLY A 56 11.75 -7.97 0.29
C GLY A 56 11.26 -9.13 1.16
N LEU A 57 10.03 -9.62 0.99
CA LEU A 57 9.56 -10.79 1.70
C LEU A 57 10.35 -12.03 1.26
N LYS A 58 10.99 -12.69 2.22
CA LYS A 58 11.73 -13.93 1.99
C LYS A 58 10.78 -15.12 1.92
N MET A 59 10.86 -15.88 0.85
CA MET A 59 10.11 -17.10 0.63
C MET A 59 11.05 -18.27 0.40
N GLY A 60 10.87 -19.37 1.14
CA GLY A 60 11.63 -20.61 0.97
C GLY A 60 11.18 -21.36 -0.29
N THR A 61 12.11 -21.94 -1.03
CA THR A 61 11.88 -22.83 -2.15
C THR A 61 12.76 -24.08 -2.00
N PRO A 62 12.48 -25.17 -2.73
CA PRO A 62 13.34 -26.34 -2.72
C PRO A 62 14.80 -26.08 -3.17
N LEU A 63 15.01 -25.01 -3.91
CA LEU A 63 16.31 -24.61 -4.45
C LEU A 63 17.00 -23.48 -3.66
N GLY A 64 16.38 -23.04 -2.54
CA GLY A 64 16.88 -21.93 -1.73
C GLY A 64 15.80 -20.91 -1.40
N ALA A 65 16.17 -19.66 -1.20
CA ALA A 65 15.27 -18.58 -0.89
C ALA A 65 15.13 -17.60 -2.06
N ILE A 66 13.91 -17.16 -2.32
CA ILE A 66 13.61 -16.03 -3.19
C ILE A 66 13.09 -14.87 -2.37
N TYR A 67 13.16 -13.68 -2.92
CA TYR A 67 12.64 -12.46 -2.31
C TYR A 67 11.64 -11.80 -3.25
N SER A 68 10.51 -11.35 -2.72
CA SER A 68 9.55 -10.60 -3.51
C SER A 68 10.14 -9.27 -3.99
N THR A 69 9.78 -8.87 -5.18
CA THR A 69 10.28 -7.64 -5.80
C THR A 69 9.50 -6.42 -5.33
N ASN A 70 10.12 -5.24 -5.46
CA ASN A 70 9.47 -3.96 -5.28
C ASN A 70 8.50 -3.70 -6.45
N ILE A 71 7.21 -3.52 -6.14
CA ILE A 71 6.17 -3.18 -7.12
C ILE A 71 5.60 -1.78 -6.92
N THR A 72 6.31 -0.92 -6.18
CA THR A 72 5.96 0.50 -6.07
C THR A 72 6.27 1.24 -7.38
N PRO A 73 5.72 2.48 -7.55
CA PRO A 73 6.05 3.34 -8.70
C PRO A 73 7.49 3.88 -8.72
N ASP A 74 8.37 3.39 -7.87
CA ASP A 74 9.78 3.77 -7.87
C ASP A 74 10.44 3.40 -9.21
N ILE A 75 11.17 4.36 -9.80
CA ILE A 75 11.75 4.18 -11.14
C ILE A 75 13.07 3.41 -11.14
N GLU A 76 13.76 3.33 -10.00
CA GLU A 76 15.05 2.66 -9.88
C GLU A 76 14.90 1.22 -9.45
N THR A 77 14.08 0.96 -8.43
CA THR A 77 13.98 -0.35 -7.79
C THR A 77 12.62 -1.02 -7.95
N GLY A 78 11.59 -0.26 -8.37
CA GLY A 78 10.21 -0.71 -8.53
C GLY A 78 9.79 -0.90 -9.99
N ILE A 79 8.50 -0.78 -10.21
CA ILE A 79 7.89 -0.92 -11.55
C ILE A 79 7.49 0.44 -12.15
N GLY A 80 8.06 1.56 -11.68
CA GLY A 80 7.72 2.91 -12.14
C GLY A 80 7.99 3.17 -13.63
N THR A 81 8.81 2.34 -14.28
CA THR A 81 9.07 2.40 -15.73
C THR A 81 8.24 1.43 -16.56
N TYR A 82 7.37 0.60 -15.93
CA TYR A 82 6.52 -0.34 -16.66
C TYR A 82 5.43 0.40 -17.43
N THR A 83 5.20 -0.02 -18.67
CA THR A 83 3.98 0.32 -19.40
C THR A 83 2.81 -0.54 -18.89
N MET A 84 1.59 -0.20 -19.28
CA MET A 84 0.42 -1.05 -18.98
C MET A 84 0.56 -2.44 -19.59
N GLU A 85 1.21 -2.55 -20.76
CA GLU A 85 1.48 -3.83 -21.41
C GLU A 85 2.52 -4.64 -20.64
N ASP A 86 3.62 -4.04 -20.19
CA ASP A 86 4.62 -4.69 -19.35
C ASP A 86 3.99 -5.21 -18.06
N PHE A 87 3.15 -4.40 -17.43
CA PHE A 87 2.43 -4.78 -16.22
C PHE A 87 1.47 -5.95 -16.47
N SER A 88 0.67 -5.87 -17.55
CA SER A 88 -0.26 -6.94 -17.92
C SER A 88 0.48 -8.25 -18.21
N ARG A 89 1.57 -8.20 -18.94
CA ARG A 89 2.40 -9.37 -19.25
C ARG A 89 3.02 -9.98 -17.99
N ALA A 90 3.54 -9.17 -17.09
CA ALA A 90 4.07 -9.67 -15.83
C ALA A 90 2.97 -10.33 -14.97
N LEU A 91 1.78 -9.71 -14.91
CA LEU A 91 0.68 -10.18 -14.09
C LEU A 91 -0.01 -11.44 -14.65
N ARG A 92 -0.11 -11.57 -15.97
CA ARG A 92 -0.90 -12.62 -16.63
C ARG A 92 -0.05 -13.75 -17.19
N ASP A 93 1.12 -13.41 -17.76
CA ASP A 93 1.97 -14.36 -18.45
C ASP A 93 3.22 -14.73 -17.64
N GLY A 94 3.45 -14.02 -16.52
CA GLY A 94 4.62 -14.25 -15.68
C GLY A 94 5.92 -13.83 -16.36
N VAL A 95 5.89 -12.79 -17.21
CA VAL A 95 7.06 -12.30 -17.94
C VAL A 95 7.35 -10.85 -17.56
N ALA A 96 8.49 -10.61 -16.95
CA ALA A 96 8.93 -9.27 -16.56
C ALA A 96 9.24 -8.38 -17.79
N LYS A 97 9.39 -7.07 -17.57
CA LYS A 97 9.69 -6.09 -18.61
C LYS A 97 10.95 -6.43 -19.41
N ASP A 98 11.97 -6.98 -18.75
CA ASP A 98 13.23 -7.41 -19.36
C ASP A 98 13.17 -8.76 -20.09
N GLY A 99 11.98 -9.38 -20.17
CA GLY A 99 11.72 -10.64 -20.85
C GLY A 99 12.01 -11.89 -20.01
N ARG A 100 12.53 -11.78 -18.81
CA ARG A 100 12.74 -12.95 -17.95
C ARG A 100 11.43 -13.48 -17.38
N HIS A 101 11.34 -14.79 -17.21
CA HIS A 101 10.20 -15.42 -16.55
C HIS A 101 10.23 -15.18 -15.03
N LEU A 102 9.08 -14.86 -14.47
CA LEU A 102 8.90 -14.75 -13.04
C LEU A 102 8.84 -16.14 -12.41
N TYR A 103 9.34 -16.25 -11.19
CA TYR A 103 9.28 -17.50 -10.45
C TYR A 103 7.80 -17.83 -10.12
N PRO A 104 7.37 -19.12 -10.23
CA PRO A 104 5.96 -19.51 -10.07
C PRO A 104 5.35 -19.30 -8.68
N ALA A 105 6.09 -18.76 -7.70
CA ALA A 105 5.48 -18.27 -6.47
C ALA A 105 4.55 -17.07 -6.72
N MET A 106 4.77 -16.30 -7.80
CA MET A 106 3.82 -15.31 -8.30
C MET A 106 2.65 -16.06 -8.97
N PRO A 107 1.39 -15.91 -8.47
CA PRO A 107 0.27 -16.71 -8.96
C PRO A 107 -0.34 -16.16 -10.27
N TYR A 108 0.50 -15.84 -11.26
CA TYR A 108 0.07 -15.27 -12.54
C TYR A 108 -0.98 -16.12 -13.29
N PRO A 109 -1.02 -17.47 -13.20
CA PRO A 109 -2.09 -18.22 -13.84
C PRO A 109 -3.49 -17.93 -13.26
N SER A 110 -3.54 -17.46 -12.00
CA SER A 110 -4.80 -17.02 -11.37
C SER A 110 -5.19 -15.64 -11.85
N TYR A 111 -4.24 -14.72 -11.95
CA TYR A 111 -4.48 -13.36 -12.43
C TYR A 111 -4.79 -13.30 -13.93
N ALA A 112 -4.32 -14.26 -14.74
CA ALA A 112 -4.65 -14.35 -16.15
C ALA A 112 -6.17 -14.45 -16.42
N LYS A 113 -6.94 -14.87 -15.42
CA LYS A 113 -8.39 -15.04 -15.50
C LYS A 113 -9.19 -13.80 -15.06
N VAL A 114 -8.52 -12.80 -14.53
CA VAL A 114 -9.18 -11.55 -14.07
C VAL A 114 -9.32 -10.59 -15.25
N ASN A 115 -10.53 -10.04 -15.41
CA ASN A 115 -10.86 -9.05 -16.46
C ASN A 115 -10.65 -7.63 -15.95
#